data_3b34b36b662b28bcc7b11e77a9067617
#
_entry.id   3b34b36b662b28bcc7b11e77a9067617
#
_cell.length_a   1.000
_cell.length_b   1.000
_cell.length_c   1.000
_cell.angle_alpha   90.00
_cell.angle_beta   90.00
_cell.angle_gamma   90.00
#
_symmetry.space_group_name_H-M   'P 1'
#
loop_
_entity.id
_entity.type
_entity.pdbx_description
1 polymer ?
#
loop_
_entity_poly.entity_id
_entity_poly.type
_entity_poly.pdbx_seq_one_letter_code
_entity_poly.pdbx_strand_id
1 'polypeptide(L)'
;MDRPEGVFYDITWTGVVGREPTEREQLVFETVRNARDASVAVVEKAFAEGRIIRGFEADDAARAVIVGAGFGEFFTHRTGHNIAHEIHGPGAHLDNLETHDVRRILPHTCFSVEPGIYLPEFGVRSEVDMLTAPDRAWVTGQVQTELVRI
;
A
#
# COMPACT_ATOMS: atom_id res chain seq x y z
N MET A 1 8.42 -19.87 7.18
CA MET A 1 8.76 -19.90 5.74
C MET A 1 9.51 -21.18 5.44
N ASP A 2 9.04 -21.97 4.47
CA ASP A 2 9.55 -23.34 4.26
C ASP A 2 10.78 -23.41 3.34
N ARG A 3 11.26 -22.25 2.86
CA ARG A 3 12.45 -22.17 1.99
C ARG A 3 13.42 -21.11 2.48
N PRO A 4 14.72 -21.43 2.64
CA PRO A 4 15.73 -20.48 3.13
C PRO A 4 15.88 -19.22 2.25
N GLU A 5 15.52 -19.31 0.96
CA GLU A 5 15.65 -18.23 -0.02
C GLU A 5 14.30 -17.50 -0.28
N GLY A 6 13.25 -17.90 0.45
CA GLY A 6 11.93 -17.29 0.31
C GLY A 6 11.90 -15.89 0.89
N VAL A 7 11.09 -15.03 0.30
CA VAL A 7 10.67 -13.75 0.89
C VAL A 7 9.23 -13.89 1.36
N PHE A 8 8.83 -13.06 2.32
CA PHE A 8 7.44 -12.97 2.74
C PHE A 8 6.59 -12.36 1.63
N TYR A 9 5.29 -12.59 1.70
CA TYR A 9 4.30 -11.73 1.07
C TYR A 9 3.32 -11.23 2.13
N ASP A 10 2.73 -10.07 1.88
CA ASP A 10 1.82 -9.41 2.81
C ASP A 10 0.64 -8.82 2.04
N ILE A 11 -0.54 -9.39 2.22
CA ILE A 11 -1.73 -9.00 1.46
C ILE A 11 -2.92 -8.92 2.41
N THR A 12 -3.63 -7.80 2.38
CA THR A 12 -4.87 -7.60 3.12
C THR A 12 -6.05 -7.35 2.18
N TRP A 13 -7.10 -8.11 2.36
CA TRP A 13 -8.40 -7.86 1.78
C TRP A 13 -9.41 -7.53 2.87
N THR A 14 -10.28 -6.56 2.62
CA THR A 14 -11.36 -6.20 3.53
C THR A 14 -12.69 -6.74 3.01
N GLY A 15 -13.53 -7.23 3.91
CA GLY A 15 -14.86 -7.75 3.59
C GLY A 15 -15.89 -7.42 4.65
N VAL A 16 -17.16 -7.65 4.32
CA VAL A 16 -18.31 -7.52 5.20
C VAL A 16 -18.96 -8.89 5.37
N VAL A 17 -19.25 -9.27 6.62
CA VAL A 17 -19.79 -10.59 6.97
C VAL A 17 -21.30 -10.51 7.20
N GLY A 18 -22.05 -11.40 6.55
CA GLY A 18 -23.48 -11.65 6.81
C GLY A 18 -24.45 -10.55 6.41
N ARG A 19 -24.00 -9.49 5.71
CA ARG A 19 -24.85 -8.38 5.26
C ARG A 19 -24.24 -7.63 4.06
N GLU A 20 -25.01 -6.75 3.48
CA GLU A 20 -24.49 -5.77 2.50
C GLU A 20 -23.66 -4.68 3.20
N PRO A 21 -22.61 -4.15 2.55
CA PRO A 21 -21.89 -3.00 3.07
C PRO A 21 -22.79 -1.76 3.10
N THR A 22 -22.61 -0.93 4.10
CA THR A 22 -23.22 0.40 4.15
C THR A 22 -22.57 1.33 3.14
N GLU A 23 -23.26 2.43 2.76
CA GLU A 23 -22.69 3.47 1.89
C GLU A 23 -21.38 4.04 2.45
N ARG A 24 -21.28 4.19 3.79
CA ARG A 24 -20.07 4.69 4.46
C ARG A 24 -18.92 3.68 4.37
N GLU A 25 -19.17 2.40 4.55
CA GLU A 25 -18.15 1.36 4.38
C GLU A 25 -17.66 1.29 2.94
N GLN A 26 -18.56 1.39 1.97
CA GLN A 26 -18.23 1.44 0.56
C GLN A 26 -17.37 2.67 0.21
N LEU A 27 -17.75 3.85 0.68
CA LEU A 27 -16.97 5.10 0.49
C LEU A 27 -15.57 5.00 1.07
N VAL A 28 -15.43 4.48 2.31
CA VAL A 28 -14.13 4.31 2.96
C VAL A 28 -13.26 3.30 2.22
N PHE A 29 -13.85 2.17 1.79
CA PHE A 29 -13.14 1.17 0.99
C PHE A 29 -12.64 1.75 -0.35
N GLU A 30 -13.49 2.46 -1.07
CA GLU A 30 -13.13 3.10 -2.34
C GLU A 30 -12.00 4.12 -2.17
N THR A 31 -12.05 4.90 -1.07
CA THR A 31 -10.99 5.86 -0.73
C THR A 31 -9.65 5.15 -0.49
N VAL A 32 -9.65 4.08 0.32
CA VAL A 32 -8.44 3.29 0.61
C VAL A 32 -7.90 2.61 -0.65
N ARG A 33 -8.78 2.00 -1.47
CA ARG A 33 -8.41 1.42 -2.76
C ARG A 33 -7.76 2.47 -3.68
N ASN A 34 -8.37 3.64 -3.82
CA ASN A 34 -7.85 4.71 -4.67
C ASN A 34 -6.50 5.24 -4.14
N ALA A 35 -6.29 5.29 -2.82
CA ALA A 35 -5.02 5.66 -2.20
C ALA A 35 -3.93 4.62 -2.50
N ARG A 36 -4.23 3.33 -2.37
CA ARG A 36 -3.35 2.24 -2.76
C ARG A 36 -2.94 2.38 -4.24
N ASP A 37 -3.91 2.55 -5.11
CA ASP A 37 -3.70 2.63 -6.56
C ASP A 37 -2.89 3.88 -6.94
N ALA A 38 -3.05 5.01 -6.24
CA ALA A 38 -2.24 6.21 -6.43
C ALA A 38 -0.77 5.99 -6.05
N SER A 39 -0.50 5.31 -4.94
CA SER A 39 0.87 4.94 -4.53
C SER A 39 1.50 3.96 -5.54
N VAL A 40 0.77 2.95 -5.98
CA VAL A 40 1.21 2.01 -7.03
C VAL A 40 1.56 2.78 -8.31
N ALA A 41 0.67 3.64 -8.78
CA ALA A 41 0.86 4.36 -10.04
C ALA A 41 2.09 5.30 -10.04
N VAL A 42 2.38 5.99 -8.94
CA VAL A 42 3.55 6.87 -8.87
C VAL A 42 4.85 6.07 -8.91
N VAL A 43 4.89 4.88 -8.30
CA VAL A 43 6.06 4.00 -8.35
C VAL A 43 6.23 3.41 -9.75
N GLU A 44 5.18 2.84 -10.34
CA GLU A 44 5.22 2.28 -11.70
C GLU A 44 5.69 3.32 -12.71
N LYS A 45 5.12 4.53 -12.66
CA LYS A 45 5.50 5.64 -13.53
C LYS A 45 6.97 6.02 -13.37
N ALA A 46 7.46 6.14 -12.14
CA ALA A 46 8.84 6.51 -11.88
C ALA A 46 9.84 5.50 -12.49
N PHE A 47 9.58 4.20 -12.32
CA PHE A 47 10.41 3.15 -12.90
C PHE A 47 10.36 3.12 -14.43
N ALA A 48 9.18 3.26 -15.02
CA ALA A 48 9.00 3.31 -16.48
C ALA A 48 9.72 4.51 -17.12
N GLU A 49 9.81 5.63 -16.41
CA GLU A 49 10.49 6.85 -16.85
C GLU A 49 11.99 6.88 -16.48
N GLY A 50 12.51 5.88 -15.76
CA GLY A 50 13.88 5.86 -15.25
C GLY A 50 14.15 6.95 -14.20
N ARG A 51 13.11 7.46 -13.55
CA ARG A 51 13.18 8.48 -12.49
C ARG A 51 13.49 7.84 -11.15
N ILE A 52 14.36 8.47 -10.39
CA ILE A 52 14.56 8.09 -8.99
C ILE A 52 13.27 8.40 -8.20
N ILE A 53 12.79 7.43 -7.45
CA ILE A 53 11.69 7.59 -6.49
C ILE A 53 12.16 7.21 -5.08
N ARG A 54 11.67 7.92 -4.08
CA ARG A 54 11.95 7.69 -2.65
C ARG A 54 10.71 7.22 -1.93
N GLY A 55 10.91 6.58 -0.77
CA GLY A 55 9.81 6.01 0.00
C GLY A 55 8.73 7.03 0.36
N PHE A 56 9.12 8.23 0.80
CA PHE A 56 8.17 9.27 1.17
C PHE A 56 7.26 9.72 0.01
N GLU A 57 7.74 9.71 -1.23
CA GLU A 57 6.95 10.14 -2.39
C GLU A 57 5.76 9.20 -2.65
N ALA A 58 5.94 7.92 -2.41
CA ALA A 58 4.89 6.92 -2.55
C ALA A 58 3.86 7.01 -1.41
N ASP A 59 4.30 7.31 -0.17
CA ASP A 59 3.40 7.58 0.96
C ASP A 59 2.58 8.86 0.71
N ASP A 60 3.21 9.93 0.26
CA ASP A 60 2.54 11.20 -0.03
C ASP A 60 1.42 11.03 -1.06
N ALA A 61 1.62 10.19 -2.08
CA ALA A 61 0.61 9.91 -3.10
C ALA A 61 -0.64 9.26 -2.50
N ALA A 62 -0.49 8.24 -1.66
CA ALA A 62 -1.61 7.60 -0.98
C ALA A 62 -2.27 8.54 0.03
N ARG A 63 -1.46 9.22 0.83
CA ARG A 63 -1.91 10.13 1.89
C ARG A 63 -2.71 11.31 1.34
N ALA A 64 -2.30 11.86 0.19
CA ALA A 64 -3.02 12.94 -0.47
C ALA A 64 -4.46 12.55 -0.83
N VAL A 65 -4.70 11.31 -1.28
CA VAL A 65 -6.06 10.81 -1.59
C VAL A 65 -6.90 10.73 -0.32
N ILE A 66 -6.36 10.17 0.76
CA ILE A 66 -7.09 9.99 2.03
C ILE A 66 -7.38 11.35 2.68
N VAL A 67 -6.41 12.28 2.68
CA VAL A 67 -6.58 13.65 3.18
C VAL A 67 -7.62 14.41 2.34
N GLY A 68 -7.55 14.29 1.01
CA GLY A 68 -8.50 14.92 0.10
C GLY A 68 -9.95 14.43 0.27
N ALA A 69 -10.14 13.21 0.74
CA ALA A 69 -11.44 12.64 1.09
C ALA A 69 -11.91 12.97 2.52
N GLY A 70 -11.11 13.71 3.31
CA GLY A 70 -11.46 14.13 4.68
C GLY A 70 -11.16 13.08 5.76
N PHE A 71 -10.36 12.05 5.47
CA PHE A 71 -10.03 10.97 6.42
C PHE A 71 -8.58 11.01 6.91
N GLY A 72 -7.84 12.11 6.70
CA GLY A 72 -6.40 12.17 6.98
C GLY A 72 -6.00 11.80 8.41
N GLU A 73 -6.79 12.20 9.42
CA GLU A 73 -6.54 11.87 10.83
C GLU A 73 -6.74 10.39 11.18
N PHE A 74 -7.43 9.64 10.32
CA PHE A 74 -7.69 8.22 10.50
C PHE A 74 -6.70 7.32 9.74
N PHE A 75 -5.72 7.89 9.05
CA PHE A 75 -4.62 7.16 8.43
C PHE A 75 -3.36 7.29 9.30
N THR A 76 -3.21 6.37 10.23
CA THR A 76 -2.33 6.48 11.40
C THR A 76 -1.01 5.72 11.29
N HIS A 77 -0.69 5.16 10.13
CA HIS A 77 0.57 4.48 9.85
C HIS A 77 1.12 4.83 8.46
N ARG A 78 2.34 4.41 8.16
CA ARG A 78 2.96 4.53 6.83
C ARG A 78 2.19 3.74 5.78
N THR A 79 2.36 4.11 4.52
CA THR A 79 1.67 3.44 3.40
C THR A 79 2.20 2.04 3.11
N GLY A 80 3.45 1.71 3.51
CA GLY A 80 3.99 0.39 3.28
C GLY A 80 5.43 0.22 3.73
N HIS A 81 5.95 -0.98 3.60
CA HIS A 81 7.29 -1.33 4.07
C HIS A 81 8.01 -2.27 3.10
N ASN A 82 9.33 -2.22 3.10
CA ASN A 82 10.14 -3.18 2.38
C ASN A 82 9.93 -4.59 2.96
N ILE A 83 9.83 -5.57 2.06
CA ILE A 83 9.69 -6.99 2.39
C ILE A 83 10.96 -7.73 1.91
N ALA A 84 11.49 -8.61 2.75
CA ALA A 84 12.66 -9.42 2.44
C ALA A 84 12.60 -10.79 3.14
N HIS A 85 13.71 -11.29 3.67
CA HIS A 85 13.74 -12.45 4.55
C HIS A 85 13.03 -12.20 5.89
N GLU A 86 12.85 -10.94 6.24
CA GLU A 86 11.98 -10.49 7.32
C GLU A 86 10.81 -9.73 6.71
N ILE A 87 9.66 -9.78 7.37
CA ILE A 87 8.46 -9.11 6.90
C ILE A 87 8.68 -7.59 6.78
N HIS A 88 9.44 -6.99 7.67
CA HIS A 88 9.96 -5.64 7.60
C HIS A 88 11.44 -5.66 7.24
N GLY A 89 11.75 -5.65 5.95
CA GLY A 89 13.12 -5.68 5.44
C GLY A 89 13.87 -4.35 5.63
N PRO A 90 15.18 -4.32 5.32
CA PRO A 90 16.04 -3.16 5.55
C PRO A 90 15.96 -2.08 4.45
N GLY A 91 15.21 -2.31 3.39
CA GLY A 91 15.06 -1.38 2.26
C GLY A 91 14.22 -0.14 2.59
N ALA A 92 13.95 0.69 1.57
CA ALA A 92 13.09 1.85 1.72
C ALA A 92 11.66 1.43 2.10
N HIS A 93 11.08 2.12 3.07
CA HIS A 93 9.66 2.03 3.39
C HIS A 93 8.89 3.16 2.67
N LEU A 94 7.60 2.95 2.42
CA LEU A 94 6.72 3.98 1.90
C LEU A 94 6.19 4.77 3.09
N ASP A 95 6.99 5.76 3.55
CA ASP A 95 6.77 6.41 4.83
C ASP A 95 7.12 7.90 4.79
N ASN A 96 6.15 8.75 5.11
CA ASN A 96 6.29 10.18 5.39
C ASN A 96 5.50 10.59 6.64
N LEU A 97 5.20 9.63 7.52
CA LEU A 97 4.48 9.85 8.77
C LEU A 97 5.35 9.56 9.99
N GLU A 98 5.78 8.30 10.13
CA GLU A 98 6.64 7.87 11.24
C GLU A 98 8.10 8.27 10.97
N THR A 99 8.51 8.15 9.72
CA THR A 99 9.85 8.52 9.25
C THR A 99 9.73 9.16 7.87
N HIS A 100 10.39 10.31 7.66
CA HIS A 100 10.56 10.84 6.31
C HIS A 100 11.60 9.98 5.56
N ASP A 101 11.14 8.91 4.90
CA ASP A 101 12.03 7.94 4.27
C ASP A 101 12.57 8.45 2.93
N VAL A 102 13.74 9.06 2.99
CA VAL A 102 14.47 9.61 1.81
C VAL A 102 15.23 8.55 1.03
N ARG A 103 15.24 7.29 1.47
CA ARG A 103 15.90 6.20 0.76
C ARG A 103 15.23 5.95 -0.58
N ARG A 104 16.03 5.57 -1.56
CA ARG A 104 15.54 5.21 -2.90
C ARG A 104 14.86 3.85 -2.84
N ILE A 105 13.73 3.72 -3.53
CA ILE A 105 13.20 2.41 -3.90
C ILE A 105 14.11 1.86 -4.99
N LEU A 106 14.79 0.75 -4.70
CA LEU A 106 15.78 0.17 -5.60
C LEU A 106 15.16 -0.89 -6.53
N PRO A 107 15.75 -1.16 -7.70
CA PRO A 107 15.42 -2.35 -8.47
C PRO A 107 15.65 -3.64 -7.67
N HIS A 108 14.89 -4.69 -7.99
CA HIS A 108 14.95 -6.01 -7.36
C HIS A 108 14.57 -5.99 -5.88
N THR A 109 13.66 -5.11 -5.48
CA THR A 109 13.08 -5.09 -4.14
C THR A 109 11.59 -5.43 -4.16
N CYS A 110 11.12 -5.96 -3.03
CA CYS A 110 9.70 -6.18 -2.74
C CYS A 110 9.27 -5.26 -1.60
N PHE A 111 8.06 -4.75 -1.66
CA PHE A 111 7.46 -3.93 -0.60
C PHE A 111 5.95 -3.97 -0.66
N SER A 112 5.30 -3.78 0.51
CA SER A 112 3.84 -3.64 0.60
C SER A 112 3.38 -2.24 0.20
N VAL A 113 2.13 -2.15 -0.26
CA VAL A 113 1.37 -0.91 -0.40
C VAL A 113 0.03 -1.14 0.27
N GLU A 114 -0.16 -0.59 1.47
CA GLU A 114 -1.19 -0.99 2.44
C GLU A 114 -1.90 0.18 3.13
N PRO A 115 -2.31 1.24 2.44
CA PRO A 115 -3.01 2.33 3.12
C PRO A 115 -4.26 1.83 3.83
N GLY A 116 -4.62 2.50 4.93
CA GLY A 116 -5.79 2.17 5.73
C GLY A 116 -6.46 3.39 6.34
N ILE A 117 -7.76 3.27 6.60
CA ILE A 117 -8.57 4.24 7.35
C ILE A 117 -9.19 3.51 8.53
N TYR A 118 -8.95 3.98 9.74
CA TYR A 118 -9.39 3.36 10.99
C TYR A 118 -10.31 4.29 11.76
N LEU A 119 -11.60 4.18 11.46
CA LEU A 119 -12.67 4.91 12.16
C LEU A 119 -12.96 4.24 13.51
N PRO A 120 -13.59 4.95 14.48
CA PRO A 120 -13.99 4.33 15.73
C PRO A 120 -14.94 3.12 15.58
N GLU A 121 -15.73 3.10 14.51
CA GLU A 121 -16.75 2.07 14.28
C GLU A 121 -16.22 0.85 13.48
N PHE A 122 -15.26 1.09 12.56
CA PHE A 122 -14.65 0.06 11.72
C PHE A 122 -13.35 0.55 11.08
N GLY A 123 -12.53 -0.38 10.63
CA GLY A 123 -11.31 -0.11 9.86
C GLY A 123 -11.35 -0.76 8.48
N VAL A 124 -10.68 -0.14 7.53
CA VAL A 124 -10.46 -0.68 6.18
C VAL A 124 -8.99 -0.57 5.83
N ARG A 125 -8.40 -1.66 5.36
CA ARG A 125 -7.09 -1.73 4.72
C ARG A 125 -7.24 -2.45 3.39
N SER A 126 -6.53 -2.01 2.39
CA SER A 126 -6.36 -2.76 1.14
C SER A 126 -4.88 -2.81 0.80
N GLU A 127 -4.35 -4.01 0.66
CA GLU A 127 -2.91 -4.22 0.56
C GLU A 127 -2.55 -5.09 -0.63
N VAL A 128 -1.46 -4.71 -1.27
CA VAL A 128 -0.79 -5.45 -2.33
C VAL A 128 0.71 -5.40 -2.13
N ASP A 129 1.42 -6.40 -2.66
CA ASP A 129 2.88 -6.35 -2.80
C ASP A 129 3.28 -5.86 -4.17
N MET A 130 4.34 -5.06 -4.22
CA MET A 130 4.99 -4.64 -5.46
C MET A 130 6.39 -5.25 -5.58
N LEU A 131 6.75 -5.63 -6.80
CA LEU A 131 8.11 -5.96 -7.19
C LEU A 131 8.66 -4.91 -8.14
N THR A 132 9.98 -4.72 -8.10
CA THR A 132 10.69 -3.78 -8.98
C THR A 132 11.78 -4.48 -9.80
N ALA A 133 11.97 -4.02 -11.04
CA ALA A 133 13.07 -4.32 -11.93
C ALA A 133 13.73 -3.01 -12.40
N PRO A 134 14.84 -3.04 -13.14
CA PRO A 134 15.51 -1.80 -13.54
C PRO A 134 14.66 -0.81 -14.31
N ASP A 135 13.66 -1.27 -15.06
CA ASP A 135 12.85 -0.51 -16.01
C ASP A 135 11.34 -0.53 -15.72
N ARG A 136 10.94 -1.20 -14.65
CA ARG A 136 9.51 -1.33 -14.30
C ARG A 136 9.30 -1.68 -12.83
N ALA A 137 8.10 -1.37 -12.36
CA ALA A 137 7.52 -1.91 -11.12
C ALA A 137 6.14 -2.48 -11.43
N TRP A 138 5.67 -3.45 -10.66
CA TRP A 138 4.35 -4.04 -10.85
C TRP A 138 3.82 -4.66 -9.56
N VAL A 139 2.50 -4.71 -9.45
CA VAL A 139 1.81 -5.43 -8.37
C VAL A 139 1.90 -6.94 -8.61
N THR A 140 2.11 -7.70 -7.54
CA THR A 140 2.07 -9.16 -7.55
C THR A 140 0.78 -9.70 -6.94
N GLY A 141 0.33 -10.85 -7.42
CA GLY A 141 -0.89 -11.49 -6.92
C GLY A 141 -2.19 -10.80 -7.35
N GLN A 142 -3.26 -11.15 -6.65
CA GLN A 142 -4.59 -10.62 -6.95
C GLN A 142 -4.83 -9.30 -6.23
N VAL A 143 -5.45 -8.35 -6.94
CA VAL A 143 -5.80 -7.03 -6.42
C VAL A 143 -7.28 -7.00 -6.05
N GLN A 144 -7.58 -6.61 -4.82
CA GLN A 144 -8.97 -6.38 -4.41
C GLN A 144 -9.51 -5.10 -5.06
N THR A 145 -10.60 -5.21 -5.82
CA THR A 145 -11.26 -4.08 -6.48
C THR A 145 -12.61 -3.72 -5.88
N GLU A 146 -13.22 -4.65 -5.14
CA GLU A 146 -14.53 -4.52 -4.51
C GLU A 146 -14.51 -5.10 -3.10
N LEU A 147 -15.41 -4.63 -2.23
CA LEU A 147 -15.61 -5.23 -0.92
C LEU A 147 -16.09 -6.68 -1.08
N VAL A 148 -15.42 -7.61 -0.40
CA VAL A 148 -15.85 -9.01 -0.35
C VAL A 148 -17.05 -9.14 0.58
N ARG A 149 -18.03 -9.93 0.16
CA ARG A 149 -19.17 -10.33 0.99
C ARG A 149 -18.99 -11.79 1.40
N ILE A 150 -19.03 -12.05 2.67
CA ILE A 150 -18.81 -13.36 3.29
C ILE A 150 -20.03 -13.79 4.07
#